data_72761b7127ecc7166a0a43d2e5ca871e
#
_entry.id   72761b7127ecc7166a0a43d2e5ca871e
#
_cell.length_a   1.000
_cell.length_b   1.000
_cell.length_c   1.000
_cell.angle_alpha   90.00
_cell.angle_beta   90.00
_cell.angle_gamma   90.00
#
_symmetry.space_group_name_H-M   'P 1'
#
loop_
_entity.id
_entity.type
_entity.pdbx_description
1 polymer ?
#
loop_
_entity_poly.entity_id
_entity_poly.type
_entity_poly.pdbx_seq_one_letter_code
_entity_poly.pdbx_strand_id
1 'polypeptide(L)'
;QAVKDIAAMYPNSSFAALRFGASGTLDVPLTPDSKAIDNWADTLAPESTSISAGSTLDVPIDQLLLTCKSIHDQHPDDAIVLYLISDGEQTSSKTRRTFSSLRRYLSDAFTVAVGSEQGGNIPVTGDGVEEGDTQWVTDPETGEPGVSRMNADEMNAIADELSGTAIQLNATTTMSDGDSKEASSKWRVTQTSKQRTRTVAMVWPFAIAVALLLTFEAGAWITQSRRLL
;
A
#
# COMPACT_ATOMS: atom_id res chain seq x y z
N GLN A 1 7.48 -8.23 -6.43
CA GLN A 1 6.35 -8.99 -7.00
C GLN A 1 5.15 -9.03 -6.04
N ALA A 2 5.31 -9.39 -4.73
CA ALA A 2 4.20 -9.51 -3.79
C ALA A 2 3.28 -8.26 -3.74
N VAL A 3 3.85 -7.06 -3.76
CA VAL A 3 3.08 -5.79 -3.77
C VAL A 3 2.19 -5.68 -5.01
N LYS A 4 2.71 -6.03 -6.18
CA LYS A 4 1.95 -6.00 -7.44
C LYS A 4 0.82 -7.04 -7.44
N ASP A 5 1.09 -8.22 -6.90
CA ASP A 5 0.06 -9.26 -6.74
C ASP A 5 -1.07 -8.77 -5.83
N ILE A 6 -0.74 -8.11 -4.71
CA ILE A 6 -1.72 -7.50 -3.81
C ILE A 6 -2.54 -6.43 -4.55
N ALA A 7 -1.89 -5.52 -5.28
CA ALA A 7 -2.59 -4.49 -6.04
C ALA A 7 -3.55 -5.09 -7.08
N ALA A 8 -3.13 -6.13 -7.77
CA ALA A 8 -3.96 -6.85 -8.74
C ALA A 8 -5.14 -7.59 -8.11
N MET A 9 -5.01 -8.05 -6.84
CA MET A 9 -6.09 -8.71 -6.12
C MET A 9 -7.26 -7.76 -5.76
N TYR A 10 -7.01 -6.46 -5.66
CA TYR A 10 -7.99 -5.45 -5.21
C TYR A 10 -8.20 -4.32 -6.24
N PRO A 11 -8.71 -4.61 -7.44
CA PRO A 11 -8.73 -3.65 -8.56
C PRO A 11 -9.57 -2.39 -8.32
N ASN A 12 -10.45 -2.40 -7.32
CA ASN A 12 -11.34 -1.27 -6.99
C ASN A 12 -11.02 -0.62 -5.64
N SER A 13 -9.85 -0.90 -5.08
CA SER A 13 -9.41 -0.36 -3.80
C SER A 13 -8.57 0.90 -3.99
N SER A 14 -8.43 1.66 -2.91
CA SER A 14 -7.39 2.68 -2.79
C SER A 14 -6.22 2.10 -2.01
N PHE A 15 -5.03 2.50 -2.36
CA PHE A 15 -3.79 1.99 -1.81
C PHE A 15 -2.97 3.11 -1.21
N ALA A 16 -2.27 2.81 -0.12
CA ALA A 16 -1.19 3.63 0.40
C ALA A 16 0.03 2.72 0.58
N ALA A 17 1.22 3.22 0.28
CA ALA A 17 2.44 2.45 0.45
C ALA A 17 3.41 3.16 1.39
N LEU A 18 3.91 2.40 2.36
CA LEU A 18 4.86 2.83 3.35
C LEU A 18 6.09 1.94 3.29
N ARG A 19 7.25 2.56 3.25
CA ARG A 19 8.54 1.89 3.35
C ARG A 19 9.13 2.14 4.74
N PHE A 20 9.85 1.16 5.25
CA PHE A 20 10.59 1.30 6.49
C PHE A 20 11.96 0.62 6.41
N GLY A 21 12.89 1.19 7.14
CA GLY A 21 14.27 0.77 7.32
C GLY A 21 14.75 1.48 8.59
N ALA A 22 15.70 2.41 8.50
CA ALA A 22 16.08 3.28 9.61
C ALA A 22 14.93 4.21 10.06
N SER A 23 14.02 4.53 9.16
CA SER A 23 12.79 5.31 9.43
C SER A 23 11.59 4.72 8.69
N GLY A 24 10.38 5.04 9.16
CA GLY A 24 9.14 4.73 8.45
C GLY A 24 8.67 5.93 7.62
N THR A 25 8.48 5.74 6.31
CA THR A 25 8.11 6.81 5.37
C THR A 25 6.89 6.41 4.55
N LEU A 26 5.90 7.30 4.48
CA LEU A 26 4.76 7.16 3.58
C LEU A 26 5.19 7.62 2.18
N ASP A 27 5.54 6.68 1.31
CA ASP A 27 6.03 6.97 -0.04
C ASP A 27 4.88 7.25 -1.01
N VAL A 28 3.78 6.51 -0.88
CA VAL A 28 2.57 6.71 -1.71
C VAL A 28 1.39 7.02 -0.80
N PRO A 29 0.87 8.24 -0.80
CA PRO A 29 -0.38 8.58 -0.12
C PRO A 29 -1.57 7.81 -0.68
N LEU A 30 -2.68 7.73 0.08
CA LEU A 30 -3.86 7.00 -0.34
C LEU A 30 -4.33 7.43 -1.74
N THR A 31 -4.31 6.49 -2.68
CA THR A 31 -4.68 6.71 -4.09
C THR A 31 -5.46 5.52 -4.64
N PRO A 32 -6.46 5.74 -5.52
CA PRO A 32 -7.12 4.67 -6.26
C PRO A 32 -6.32 4.19 -7.49
N ASP A 33 -5.16 4.79 -7.76
CA ASP A 33 -4.33 4.44 -8.91
C ASP A 33 -3.38 3.29 -8.57
N SER A 34 -3.74 2.07 -8.97
CA SER A 34 -2.90 0.88 -8.77
C SER A 34 -1.55 0.97 -9.49
N LYS A 35 -1.46 1.73 -10.61
CA LYS A 35 -0.19 1.92 -11.32
C LYS A 35 0.82 2.71 -10.51
N ALA A 36 0.37 3.61 -9.65
CA ALA A 36 1.26 4.31 -8.74
C ALA A 36 1.96 3.33 -7.78
N ILE A 37 1.24 2.30 -7.34
CA ILE A 37 1.79 1.23 -6.49
C ILE A 37 2.75 0.33 -7.29
N ASP A 38 2.38 -0.04 -8.52
CA ASP A 38 3.23 -0.86 -9.38
C ASP A 38 4.56 -0.15 -9.66
N ASN A 39 4.51 1.15 -10.01
CA ASN A 39 5.70 1.96 -10.24
C ASN A 39 6.55 2.12 -8.98
N TRP A 40 5.92 2.36 -7.84
CA TRP A 40 6.62 2.42 -6.56
C TRP A 40 7.34 1.10 -6.26
N ALA A 41 6.66 -0.04 -6.45
CA ALA A 41 7.24 -1.36 -6.23
C ALA A 41 8.45 -1.64 -7.16
N ASP A 42 8.45 -1.10 -8.39
CA ASP A 42 9.56 -1.23 -9.34
C ASP A 42 10.77 -0.34 -8.95
N THR A 43 10.55 0.71 -8.19
CA THR A 43 11.61 1.62 -7.75
C THR A 43 12.16 1.30 -6.36
N LEU A 44 11.60 0.28 -5.67
CA LEU A 44 12.11 -0.13 -4.37
C LEU A 44 13.55 -0.64 -4.50
N ALA A 45 14.42 -0.04 -3.71
CA ALA A 45 15.81 -0.45 -3.57
C ALA A 45 16.13 -0.67 -2.08
N PRO A 46 17.08 -1.53 -1.76
CA PRO A 46 17.60 -1.65 -0.40
C PRO A 46 18.11 -0.31 0.13
N GLU A 47 17.91 -0.05 1.40
CA GLU A 47 18.50 1.12 2.06
C GLU A 47 20.02 1.00 2.08
N SER A 48 20.71 2.14 2.03
CA SER A 48 22.18 2.13 2.14
C SER A 48 22.61 1.54 3.49
N THR A 49 23.52 0.58 3.43
CA THR A 49 24.07 -0.07 4.61
C THR A 49 24.89 0.87 5.52
N SER A 50 25.19 2.09 5.07
CA SER A 50 25.82 3.14 5.87
C SER A 50 24.85 3.89 6.78
N ILE A 51 23.52 3.77 6.56
CA ILE A 51 22.51 4.53 7.30
C ILE A 51 22.09 3.81 8.58
N SER A 52 22.04 2.47 8.57
CA SER A 52 21.60 1.67 9.71
C SER A 52 22.55 0.53 9.98
N ALA A 53 22.86 0.32 11.27
CA ALA A 53 23.67 -0.79 11.76
C ALA A 53 22.81 -1.96 12.30
N GLY A 54 21.52 -2.00 11.96
CA GLY A 54 20.60 -3.06 12.40
C GLY A 54 19.16 -2.77 12.04
N SER A 55 18.31 -3.78 12.12
CA SER A 55 16.89 -3.71 11.83
C SER A 55 16.04 -3.69 13.09
N THR A 56 14.96 -2.92 13.06
CA THR A 56 13.96 -2.82 14.12
C THR A 56 12.58 -2.78 13.47
N LEU A 57 11.79 -3.82 13.72
CA LEU A 57 10.50 -4.01 13.05
C LEU A 57 9.42 -3.01 13.48
N ASP A 58 9.59 -2.33 14.61
CA ASP A 58 8.62 -1.38 15.16
C ASP A 58 8.75 0.05 14.60
N VAL A 59 9.74 0.31 13.77
CA VAL A 59 9.98 1.61 13.11
C VAL A 59 8.74 2.15 12.38
N PRO A 60 7.95 1.34 11.64
CA PRO A 60 6.83 1.87 10.89
C PRO A 60 5.58 2.19 11.74
N ILE A 61 5.52 1.80 13.02
CA ILE A 61 4.29 1.87 13.84
C ILE A 61 3.72 3.28 13.91
N ASP A 62 4.54 4.29 14.15
CA ASP A 62 4.04 5.67 14.30
C ASP A 62 3.46 6.20 12.99
N GLN A 63 4.15 5.95 11.87
CA GLN A 63 3.66 6.34 10.55
C GLN A 63 2.41 5.55 10.16
N LEU A 64 2.34 4.25 10.47
CA LEU A 64 1.15 3.44 10.25
C LEU A 64 -0.04 3.95 11.07
N LEU A 65 0.16 4.29 12.34
CA LEU A 65 -0.90 4.85 13.19
C LEU A 65 -1.44 6.17 12.62
N LEU A 66 -0.56 7.06 12.20
CA LEU A 66 -0.96 8.33 11.58
C LEU A 66 -1.74 8.10 10.29
N THR A 67 -1.25 7.22 9.43
CA THR A 67 -1.87 6.93 8.14
C THR A 67 -3.21 6.23 8.30
N CYS A 68 -3.29 5.15 9.10
CA CYS A 68 -4.53 4.42 9.34
C CYS A 68 -5.59 5.29 10.03
N LYS A 69 -5.16 6.12 10.99
CA LYS A 69 -6.06 7.09 11.63
C LYS A 69 -6.61 8.09 10.63
N SER A 70 -5.75 8.66 9.79
CA SER A 70 -6.16 9.64 8.77
C SER A 70 -7.15 9.04 7.77
N ILE A 71 -6.90 7.80 7.33
CA ILE A 71 -7.80 7.09 6.42
C ILE A 71 -9.15 6.81 7.11
N HIS A 72 -9.13 6.32 8.33
CA HIS A 72 -10.34 6.03 9.10
C HIS A 72 -11.18 7.29 9.35
N ASP A 73 -10.55 8.42 9.69
CA ASP A 73 -11.25 9.68 9.94
C ASP A 73 -11.90 10.25 8.65
N GLN A 74 -11.28 10.04 7.49
CA GLN A 74 -11.80 10.50 6.21
C GLN A 74 -12.82 9.53 5.57
N HIS A 75 -12.70 8.24 5.87
CA HIS A 75 -13.46 7.15 5.29
C HIS A 75 -13.88 6.15 6.39
N PRO A 76 -14.76 6.54 7.33
CA PRO A 76 -15.06 5.73 8.51
C PRO A 76 -15.78 4.41 8.20
N ASP A 77 -16.44 4.32 7.06
CA ASP A 77 -17.14 3.12 6.60
C ASP A 77 -16.29 2.19 5.72
N ASP A 78 -15.06 2.60 5.39
CA ASP A 78 -14.19 1.80 4.54
C ASP A 78 -13.39 0.79 5.37
N ALA A 79 -13.23 -0.42 4.81
CA ALA A 79 -12.37 -1.44 5.38
C ALA A 79 -10.90 -1.11 5.11
N ILE A 80 -10.09 -1.10 6.16
CA ILE A 80 -8.64 -0.93 6.07
C ILE A 80 -8.00 -2.31 6.26
N VAL A 81 -7.27 -2.78 5.26
CA VAL A 81 -6.51 -4.03 5.30
C VAL A 81 -5.03 -3.70 5.22
N LEU A 82 -4.27 -4.17 6.20
CA LEU A 82 -2.81 -3.97 6.27
C LEU A 82 -2.08 -5.20 5.72
N TYR A 83 -1.10 -4.98 4.86
CA TYR A 83 -0.10 -5.96 4.48
C TYR A 83 1.27 -5.48 4.96
N LEU A 84 1.85 -6.18 5.93
CA LEU A 84 3.20 -5.94 6.43
C LEU A 84 4.16 -6.96 5.81
N ILE A 85 5.01 -6.51 4.90
CA ILE A 85 5.95 -7.38 4.17
C ILE A 85 7.34 -7.14 4.73
N SER A 86 7.98 -8.18 5.27
CA SER A 86 9.33 -8.13 5.87
C SER A 86 9.94 -9.52 5.93
N ASP A 87 11.25 -9.58 6.12
CA ASP A 87 11.96 -10.80 6.51
C ASP A 87 11.79 -11.13 8.01
N GLY A 88 11.23 -10.22 8.80
CA GLY A 88 11.02 -10.44 10.22
C GLY A 88 12.29 -10.34 11.06
N GLU A 89 13.42 -9.89 10.50
CA GLU A 89 14.67 -9.80 11.23
C GLU A 89 14.67 -8.63 12.22
N GLN A 90 15.00 -8.91 13.48
CA GLN A 90 15.12 -7.95 14.57
C GLN A 90 16.54 -8.06 15.15
N THR A 91 17.45 -7.23 14.67
CA THR A 91 18.85 -7.25 15.15
C THR A 91 19.12 -6.26 16.27
N SER A 92 18.20 -5.34 16.51
CA SER A 92 18.30 -4.40 17.65
C SER A 92 18.17 -5.13 18.98
N SER A 93 19.02 -4.80 19.94
CA SER A 93 18.94 -5.29 21.32
C SER A 93 17.77 -4.72 22.12
N LYS A 94 17.05 -3.73 21.58
CA LYS A 94 15.87 -3.13 22.22
C LYS A 94 14.66 -4.02 22.00
N THR A 95 13.84 -4.16 23.03
CA THR A 95 12.54 -4.82 22.90
C THR A 95 11.66 -4.02 21.92
N ARG A 96 11.16 -4.68 20.90
CA ARG A 96 10.24 -4.13 19.91
C ARG A 96 8.93 -3.69 20.56
N ARG A 97 8.36 -2.58 20.12
CA ARG A 97 6.98 -2.16 20.46
C ARG A 97 5.97 -3.11 19.82
N THR A 98 4.81 -3.24 20.44
CA THR A 98 3.71 -4.07 19.90
C THR A 98 2.93 -3.33 18.81
N PHE A 99 2.50 -4.08 17.81
CA PHE A 99 1.60 -3.60 16.73
C PHE A 99 0.12 -3.54 17.14
N SER A 100 -0.23 -4.02 18.34
CA SER A 100 -1.64 -4.14 18.78
C SER A 100 -2.42 -2.83 18.78
N SER A 101 -1.74 -1.68 18.87
CA SER A 101 -2.38 -0.36 18.79
C SER A 101 -3.03 -0.04 17.43
N LEU A 102 -2.62 -0.72 16.37
CA LEU A 102 -3.17 -0.57 15.01
C LEU A 102 -4.53 -1.25 14.86
N ARG A 103 -4.83 -2.30 15.66
CA ARG A 103 -6.05 -3.11 15.54
C ARG A 103 -7.34 -2.30 15.49
N ARG A 104 -7.42 -1.20 16.22
CA ARG A 104 -8.62 -0.35 16.27
C ARG A 104 -8.97 0.33 14.95
N TYR A 105 -8.03 0.41 14.00
CA TYR A 105 -8.23 1.01 12.68
C TYR A 105 -8.33 -0.04 11.59
N LEU A 106 -7.89 -1.26 11.84
CA LEU A 106 -7.79 -2.31 10.84
C LEU A 106 -9.03 -3.20 10.85
N SER A 107 -9.50 -3.53 9.66
CA SER A 107 -10.52 -4.55 9.46
C SER A 107 -9.91 -5.94 9.34
N ASP A 108 -8.67 -6.00 8.82
CA ASP A 108 -7.84 -7.20 8.75
C ASP A 108 -6.37 -6.84 8.59
N ALA A 109 -5.48 -7.81 8.84
CA ALA A 109 -4.05 -7.65 8.68
C ALA A 109 -3.39 -8.94 8.20
N PHE A 110 -2.41 -8.79 7.34
CA PHE A 110 -1.58 -9.89 6.85
C PHE A 110 -0.11 -9.54 7.07
N THR A 111 0.62 -10.40 7.76
CA THR A 111 2.07 -10.33 7.78
C THR A 111 2.61 -11.27 6.72
N VAL A 112 3.48 -10.76 5.87
CA VAL A 112 4.04 -11.51 4.75
C VAL A 112 5.54 -11.66 4.97
N ALA A 113 5.94 -12.84 5.41
CA ALA A 113 7.34 -13.19 5.60
C ALA A 113 7.98 -13.48 4.24
N VAL A 114 9.05 -12.77 3.92
CA VAL A 114 9.80 -12.92 2.67
C VAL A 114 11.28 -13.11 2.95
N GLY A 115 11.93 -14.02 2.24
CA GLY A 115 13.34 -14.29 2.40
C GLY A 115 13.67 -15.77 2.55
N SER A 116 14.84 -16.06 3.07
CA SER A 116 15.32 -17.42 3.33
C SER A 116 15.65 -17.61 4.81
N GLU A 117 15.15 -18.69 5.40
CA GLU A 117 15.50 -19.10 6.78
C GLU A 117 16.98 -19.51 6.87
N GLN A 118 17.57 -19.98 5.76
CA GLN A 118 18.99 -20.32 5.72
C GLN A 118 19.88 -19.08 5.75
N GLY A 119 19.32 -17.92 5.38
CA GLY A 119 20.00 -16.66 5.34
C GLY A 119 20.83 -16.42 4.06
N GLY A 120 21.37 -15.22 3.99
CA GLY A 120 22.25 -14.76 2.92
C GLY A 120 23.15 -13.64 3.40
N ASN A 121 24.32 -13.52 2.81
CA ASN A 121 25.24 -12.43 3.12
C ASN A 121 24.61 -11.10 2.71
N ILE A 122 24.80 -10.09 3.53
CA ILE A 122 24.29 -8.75 3.32
C ILE A 122 25.25 -8.01 2.38
N PRO A 123 24.83 -7.64 1.14
CA PRO A 123 25.70 -6.86 0.26
C PRO A 123 25.81 -5.42 0.79
N VAL A 124 26.98 -4.82 0.64
CA VAL A 124 27.15 -3.38 0.85
C VAL A 124 26.36 -2.64 -0.21
N THR A 125 25.49 -1.73 0.21
CA THR A 125 24.67 -0.90 -0.68
C THR A 125 24.85 0.58 -0.33
N GLY A 126 24.82 1.47 -1.33
CA GLY A 126 24.94 2.92 -1.14
C GLY A 126 25.72 3.62 -2.24
N ASP A 127 25.88 4.93 -2.09
CA ASP A 127 26.61 5.75 -3.05
C ASP A 127 28.10 5.36 -3.13
N GLY A 128 28.58 5.12 -4.33
CA GLY A 128 29.98 4.74 -4.59
C GLY A 128 30.26 3.25 -4.65
N VAL A 129 29.24 2.40 -4.52
CA VAL A 129 29.36 0.96 -4.78
C VAL A 129 29.06 0.72 -6.24
N GLU A 130 30.04 0.23 -7.03
CA GLU A 130 29.83 -0.10 -8.44
C GLU A 130 29.00 -1.37 -8.59
N GLU A 131 28.12 -1.39 -9.59
CA GLU A 131 27.30 -2.55 -9.92
C GLU A 131 28.20 -3.71 -10.35
N GLY A 132 28.32 -4.73 -9.50
CA GLY A 132 29.21 -5.88 -9.71
C GLY A 132 30.28 -6.08 -8.64
N ASP A 133 30.53 -5.11 -7.79
CA ASP A 133 31.42 -5.25 -6.64
C ASP A 133 30.69 -5.98 -5.50
N THR A 134 30.99 -7.25 -5.32
CA THR A 134 30.38 -8.08 -4.27
C THR A 134 31.12 -7.87 -2.96
N GLN A 135 30.95 -6.68 -2.35
CA GLN A 135 31.41 -6.44 -0.99
C GLN A 135 30.29 -6.81 -0.01
N TRP A 136 30.64 -7.49 1.07
CA TRP A 136 29.71 -7.88 2.12
C TRP A 136 29.88 -6.98 3.33
N VAL A 137 28.76 -6.68 3.99
CA VAL A 137 28.78 -6.01 5.29
C VAL A 137 29.54 -6.91 6.27
N THR A 138 30.47 -6.34 7.01
CA THR A 138 31.23 -7.07 8.03
C THR A 138 30.50 -6.96 9.37
N ASP A 139 30.24 -8.07 10.00
CA ASP A 139 29.75 -8.13 11.37
C ASP A 139 30.86 -7.62 12.31
N PRO A 140 30.60 -6.57 13.09
CA PRO A 140 31.61 -5.97 13.95
C PRO A 140 32.02 -6.86 15.12
N GLU A 141 31.22 -7.86 15.52
CA GLU A 141 31.51 -8.74 16.66
C GLU A 141 32.36 -9.93 16.22
N THR A 142 32.12 -10.48 15.03
CA THR A 142 32.78 -11.68 14.54
C THR A 142 33.86 -11.41 13.50
N GLY A 143 33.80 -10.28 12.80
CA GLY A 143 34.67 -9.97 11.65
C GLY A 143 34.33 -10.74 10.38
N GLU A 144 33.30 -11.58 10.40
CA GLU A 144 32.82 -12.35 9.27
C GLU A 144 31.74 -11.55 8.47
N PRO A 145 31.38 -11.98 7.25
CA PRO A 145 30.27 -11.36 6.52
C PRO A 145 28.97 -11.44 7.34
N GLY A 146 28.29 -10.31 7.46
CA GLY A 146 26.97 -10.23 8.09
C GLY A 146 25.96 -11.06 7.30
N VAL A 147 25.13 -11.82 8.00
CA VAL A 147 24.11 -12.69 7.42
C VAL A 147 22.73 -12.24 7.88
N SER A 148 21.84 -11.92 6.95
CA SER A 148 20.42 -11.70 7.21
C SER A 148 19.64 -12.99 7.04
N ARG A 149 18.67 -13.26 7.92
CA ARG A 149 17.81 -14.45 7.89
C ARG A 149 16.36 -14.07 8.09
N MET A 150 15.48 -14.72 7.35
CA MET A 150 14.06 -14.59 7.59
C MET A 150 13.69 -15.22 8.95
N ASN A 151 12.91 -14.47 9.74
CA ASN A 151 12.36 -14.91 11.00
C ASN A 151 10.83 -15.01 10.91
N ALA A 152 10.34 -16.20 10.53
CA ALA A 152 8.92 -16.46 10.39
C ALA A 152 8.18 -16.38 11.73
N ASP A 153 8.83 -16.76 12.86
CA ASP A 153 8.22 -16.72 14.19
C ASP A 153 7.90 -15.29 14.62
N GLU A 154 8.77 -14.33 14.30
CA GLU A 154 8.53 -12.92 14.59
C GLU A 154 7.39 -12.36 13.76
N MET A 155 7.29 -12.75 12.48
CA MET A 155 6.16 -12.38 11.62
C MET A 155 4.84 -12.99 12.09
N ASN A 156 4.86 -14.23 12.59
CA ASN A 156 3.70 -14.85 13.25
C ASN A 156 3.28 -14.09 14.51
N ALA A 157 4.24 -13.71 15.36
CA ALA A 157 3.95 -12.93 16.57
C ALA A 157 3.32 -11.58 16.25
N ILE A 158 3.80 -10.89 15.20
CA ILE A 158 3.18 -9.63 14.74
C ILE A 158 1.77 -9.86 14.20
N ALA A 159 1.53 -10.96 13.48
CA ALA A 159 0.18 -11.31 13.01
C ALA A 159 -0.79 -11.50 14.17
N ASP A 160 -0.36 -12.22 15.23
CA ASP A 160 -1.15 -12.40 16.46
C ASP A 160 -1.45 -11.07 17.14
N GLU A 161 -0.45 -10.18 17.26
CA GLU A 161 -0.63 -8.83 17.79
C GLU A 161 -1.65 -8.01 17.00
N LEU A 162 -1.69 -8.17 15.69
CA LEU A 162 -2.64 -7.51 14.79
C LEU A 162 -4.00 -8.22 14.73
N SER A 163 -4.14 -9.43 15.29
CA SER A 163 -5.27 -10.36 15.08
C SER A 163 -5.49 -10.66 13.59
N GLY A 164 -4.39 -10.78 12.87
CA GLY A 164 -4.32 -11.04 11.44
C GLY A 164 -3.84 -12.45 11.11
N THR A 165 -3.42 -12.62 9.87
CA THR A 165 -2.92 -13.90 9.34
C THR A 165 -1.49 -13.75 8.86
N ALA A 166 -0.62 -14.70 9.26
CA ALA A 166 0.74 -14.78 8.74
C ALA A 166 0.77 -15.57 7.43
N ILE A 167 1.52 -15.06 6.47
CA ILE A 167 1.74 -15.67 5.15
C ILE A 167 3.25 -15.77 4.96
N GLN A 168 3.73 -16.93 4.57
CA GLN A 168 5.13 -17.11 4.21
C GLN A 168 5.26 -17.30 2.70
N LEU A 169 6.03 -16.43 2.06
CA LEU A 169 6.35 -16.54 0.64
C LEU A 169 7.74 -17.16 0.46
N ASN A 170 7.82 -17.99 -0.56
CA ASN A 170 9.09 -18.58 -1.02
C ASN A 170 9.19 -18.48 -2.54
N ALA A 171 10.21 -19.07 -3.13
CA ALA A 171 10.45 -19.02 -4.57
C ALA A 171 9.32 -19.63 -5.43
N THR A 172 8.45 -20.44 -4.83
CA THR A 172 7.36 -21.17 -5.52
C THR A 172 5.96 -20.71 -5.13
N THR A 173 5.83 -19.91 -4.06
CA THR A 173 4.53 -19.40 -3.57
C THR A 173 4.43 -17.89 -3.81
N THR A 174 3.33 -17.46 -4.39
CA THR A 174 3.04 -16.03 -4.65
C THR A 174 1.83 -15.58 -3.84
N MET A 175 1.59 -14.27 -3.77
CA MET A 175 0.41 -13.71 -3.10
C MET A 175 -0.90 -14.06 -3.82
N SER A 176 -0.84 -14.49 -5.07
CA SER A 176 -2.01 -14.87 -5.89
C SER A 176 -2.39 -16.36 -5.80
N ASP A 177 -1.62 -17.18 -5.08
CA ASP A 177 -1.80 -18.61 -4.98
C ASP A 177 -2.13 -19.08 -3.56
N GLY A 178 -2.78 -20.25 -3.45
CA GLY A 178 -2.98 -20.99 -2.20
C GLY A 178 -3.67 -20.18 -1.10
N ASP A 179 -3.16 -20.31 0.11
CA ASP A 179 -3.70 -19.72 1.35
C ASP A 179 -3.76 -18.19 1.29
N SER A 180 -2.80 -17.57 0.62
CA SER A 180 -2.76 -16.11 0.43
C SER A 180 -3.97 -15.61 -0.36
N LYS A 181 -4.34 -16.34 -1.41
CA LYS A 181 -5.50 -16.04 -2.25
C LYS A 181 -6.81 -16.25 -1.48
N GLU A 182 -6.90 -17.31 -0.70
CA GLU A 182 -8.08 -17.62 0.10
C GLU A 182 -8.30 -16.60 1.19
N ALA A 183 -7.25 -16.26 1.95
CA ALA A 183 -7.29 -15.25 2.99
C ALA A 183 -7.74 -13.87 2.49
N SER A 184 -7.29 -13.48 1.28
CA SER A 184 -7.69 -12.21 0.66
C SER A 184 -9.09 -12.23 0.02
N SER A 185 -9.67 -13.41 -0.24
CA SER A 185 -10.92 -13.57 -0.98
C SER A 185 -12.12 -12.91 -0.28
N LYS A 186 -12.14 -12.92 1.04
CA LYS A 186 -13.18 -12.31 1.89
C LYS A 186 -13.39 -10.82 1.56
N TRP A 187 -12.32 -10.09 1.35
CA TRP A 187 -12.35 -8.63 1.10
C TRP A 187 -12.68 -8.29 -0.35
N ARG A 188 -12.36 -9.17 -1.29
CA ARG A 188 -12.75 -8.99 -2.71
C ARG A 188 -14.26 -9.01 -2.90
N VAL A 189 -14.97 -9.87 -2.19
CA VAL A 189 -16.44 -10.00 -2.29
C VAL A 189 -17.14 -8.78 -1.69
N THR A 190 -16.66 -8.25 -0.59
CA THR A 190 -17.25 -7.09 0.09
C THR A 190 -17.21 -5.83 -0.79
N GLN A 191 -16.20 -5.66 -1.62
CA GLN A 191 -16.05 -4.51 -2.50
C GLN A 191 -17.00 -4.50 -3.71
N THR A 192 -17.47 -5.67 -4.16
CA THR A 192 -18.38 -5.77 -5.32
C THR A 192 -19.77 -5.22 -5.01
N SER A 193 -20.14 -5.07 -3.74
CA SER A 193 -21.45 -4.59 -3.31
C SER A 193 -21.54 -3.06 -3.06
N LYS A 194 -20.42 -2.35 -3.05
CA LYS A 194 -20.42 -0.89 -2.85
C LYS A 194 -20.82 -0.20 -4.15
N GLN A 195 -22.14 -0.01 -4.34
CA GLN A 195 -22.64 0.80 -5.45
C GLN A 195 -22.15 2.24 -5.29
N ARG A 196 -21.24 2.64 -6.20
CA ARG A 196 -20.80 4.02 -6.29
C ARG A 196 -21.96 4.84 -6.86
N THR A 197 -22.71 5.51 -6.01
CA THR A 197 -23.77 6.44 -6.45
C THR A 197 -23.10 7.62 -7.15
N ARG A 198 -23.02 7.55 -8.46
CA ARG A 198 -22.56 8.67 -9.28
C ARG A 198 -23.72 9.63 -9.43
N THR A 199 -23.64 10.78 -8.78
CA THR A 199 -24.60 11.88 -9.01
C THR A 199 -24.37 12.41 -10.43
N VAL A 200 -25.23 12.01 -11.36
CA VAL A 200 -25.24 12.57 -12.72
C VAL A 200 -26.10 13.79 -12.68
N ALA A 201 -25.52 14.97 -12.86
CA ALA A 201 -26.28 16.22 -12.98
C ALA A 201 -27.17 16.15 -14.21
N MET A 202 -28.49 16.19 -14.01
CA MET A 202 -29.44 16.24 -15.11
C MET A 202 -29.49 17.66 -15.69
N VAL A 203 -28.63 17.95 -16.66
CA VAL A 203 -28.53 19.29 -17.30
C VAL A 203 -29.48 19.43 -18.48
N TRP A 204 -29.95 18.33 -19.07
CA TRP A 204 -30.78 18.34 -20.31
C TRP A 204 -32.12 19.08 -20.18
N PRO A 205 -32.85 19.09 -19.03
CA PRO A 205 -34.10 19.86 -18.94
C PRO A 205 -33.88 21.37 -19.05
N PHE A 206 -32.77 21.85 -18.47
CA PHE A 206 -32.38 23.27 -18.60
C PHE A 206 -31.96 23.64 -20.00
N ALA A 207 -31.27 22.75 -20.71
CA ALA A 207 -30.91 22.96 -22.13
C ALA A 207 -32.16 23.09 -23.02
N ILE A 208 -33.19 22.27 -22.81
CA ILE A 208 -34.45 22.36 -23.52
C ILE A 208 -35.16 23.68 -23.21
N ALA A 209 -35.22 24.09 -21.93
CA ALA A 209 -35.85 25.35 -21.54
C ALA A 209 -35.17 26.56 -22.22
N VAL A 210 -33.85 26.59 -22.26
CA VAL A 210 -33.08 27.64 -22.95
C VAL A 210 -33.34 27.62 -24.48
N ALA A 211 -33.37 26.44 -25.08
CA ALA A 211 -33.67 26.32 -26.54
C ALA A 211 -35.06 26.84 -26.87
N LEU A 212 -36.09 26.56 -26.06
CA LEU A 212 -37.43 27.08 -26.23
C LEU A 212 -37.51 28.61 -26.11
N LEU A 213 -36.80 29.18 -25.12
CA LEU A 213 -36.72 30.64 -24.97
C LEU A 213 -36.06 31.30 -26.16
N LEU A 214 -34.96 30.74 -26.65
CA LEU A 214 -34.27 31.30 -27.84
C LEU A 214 -35.10 31.20 -29.08
N THR A 215 -35.87 30.14 -29.31
CA THR A 215 -36.78 30.00 -30.45
C THR A 215 -37.93 30.97 -30.38
N PHE A 216 -38.49 31.20 -29.17
CA PHE A 216 -39.53 32.20 -28.95
C PHE A 216 -39.01 33.61 -29.25
N GLU A 217 -37.84 33.97 -28.77
CA GLU A 217 -37.24 35.30 -28.96
C GLU A 217 -36.89 35.53 -30.44
N ALA A 218 -36.35 34.54 -31.15
CA ALA A 218 -36.10 34.58 -32.56
C ALA A 218 -37.40 34.76 -33.36
N GLY A 219 -38.49 34.08 -32.99
CA GLY A 219 -39.82 34.25 -33.59
C GLY A 219 -40.38 35.65 -33.38
N ALA A 220 -40.27 36.20 -32.16
CA ALA A 220 -40.70 37.54 -31.84
C ALA A 220 -39.91 38.59 -32.65
N TRP A 221 -38.60 38.41 -32.77
CA TRP A 221 -37.74 39.31 -33.53
C TRP A 221 -38.07 39.30 -35.03
N ILE A 222 -38.34 38.14 -35.65
CA ILE A 222 -38.75 38.01 -37.05
C ILE A 222 -40.10 38.68 -37.27
N THR A 223 -41.06 38.54 -36.37
CA THR A 223 -42.39 39.17 -36.51
C THR A 223 -42.32 40.68 -36.37
N GLN A 224 -41.46 41.19 -35.54
CA GLN A 224 -41.26 42.62 -35.31
C GLN A 224 -40.49 43.28 -36.45
N SER A 225 -39.45 42.63 -36.98
CA SER A 225 -38.70 43.14 -38.15
C SER A 225 -39.52 43.17 -39.44
N ARG A 226 -40.52 42.26 -39.61
CA ARG A 226 -41.46 42.29 -40.75
C ARG A 226 -42.49 43.42 -40.74
N ARG A 227 -42.65 44.11 -39.57
CA ARG A 227 -43.53 45.26 -39.42
C ARG A 227 -42.86 46.61 -39.73
N LEU A 228 -41.55 46.60 -39.90
CA LEU A 228 -40.72 47.78 -40.14
C LEU A 228 -40.27 47.91 -41.63
N LEU A 229 -40.65 46.94 -42.42
CA LEU A 229 -40.58 46.97 -43.90
C LEU A 229 -41.98 47.15 -44.52
#